data_9dec7054b4462b7c2f3eb9b2cdde9cd9
#
_entry.id   9dec7054b4462b7c2f3eb9b2cdde9cd9
#
_cell.length_a   1.000
_cell.length_b   1.000
_cell.length_c   1.000
_cell.angle_alpha   90.00
_cell.angle_beta   90.00
_cell.angle_gamma   90.00
#
_symmetry.space_group_name_H-M   'P 1'
#
loop_
_entity.id
_entity.type
_entity.pdbx_description
1 polymer ?
#
loop_
_entity_poly.entity_id
_entity_poly.type
_entity_poly.pdbx_seq_one_letter_code
_entity_poly.pdbx_strand_id
1 'polypeptide(L)'
;EYYRKAEAMQPENRNLPFLIGSCLAEQERYEEALQCFFKLDFMENDCIKAWRAIGWCSFVSGKFEQAMRYYNKILALKPLSTDYLNAGHAALLLGNMEKAAELYGKATSESGNRETFLEMFDKDKEMLIKLGVDEKDIPLIRDLA
;
A
#
# COMPACT_ATOMS: atom_id res chain seq x y z
N GLU A 1 12.63 3.93 19.20
CA GLU A 1 12.83 4.36 20.58
C GLU A 1 12.69 5.87 20.73
N TYR A 2 13.47 6.63 19.97
CA TYR A 2 13.43 8.09 20.04
C TYR A 2 12.02 8.66 19.81
N TYR A 3 11.36 8.21 18.74
CA TYR A 3 10.03 8.72 18.41
C TYR A 3 8.98 8.31 19.43
N ARG A 4 9.11 7.13 20.00
CA ARG A 4 8.18 6.68 21.04
C ARG A 4 8.32 7.51 22.32
N LYS A 5 9.54 7.91 22.66
CA LYS A 5 9.75 8.81 23.80
C LYS A 5 9.13 10.17 23.52
N ALA A 6 9.31 10.69 22.29
CA ALA A 6 8.71 11.96 21.90
C ALA A 6 7.19 11.89 21.94
N GLU A 7 6.60 10.77 21.50
CA GLU A 7 5.15 10.55 21.56
C GLU A 7 4.65 10.54 23.01
N ALA A 8 5.40 9.88 23.90
CA ALA A 8 5.03 9.84 25.32
C ALA A 8 5.03 11.23 25.95
N MET A 9 5.91 12.13 25.49
CA MET A 9 5.96 13.50 25.95
C MET A 9 4.92 14.40 25.30
N GLN A 10 4.50 14.07 24.06
CA GLN A 10 3.55 14.84 23.28
C GLN A 10 2.50 13.91 22.65
N PRO A 11 1.67 13.25 23.46
CA PRO A 11 0.79 12.22 22.94
C PRO A 11 -0.27 12.72 21.94
N GLU A 12 -0.53 14.01 21.91
CA GLU A 12 -1.49 14.62 21.01
C GLU A 12 -0.89 15.07 19.67
N ASN A 13 0.44 14.98 19.52
CA ASN A 13 1.09 15.33 18.26
C ASN A 13 0.79 14.26 17.21
N ARG A 14 -0.08 14.60 16.26
CA ARG A 14 -0.57 13.66 15.25
C ARG A 14 0.48 13.22 14.24
N ASN A 15 1.57 13.97 14.11
CA ASN A 15 2.66 13.59 13.20
C ASN A 15 3.53 12.47 13.78
N LEU A 16 3.59 12.34 15.11
CA LEU A 16 4.44 11.33 15.74
C LEU A 16 4.05 9.89 15.42
N PRO A 17 2.76 9.51 15.45
CA PRO A 17 2.38 8.15 15.07
C PRO A 17 2.83 7.79 13.65
N PHE A 18 2.72 8.74 12.72
CA PHE A 18 3.15 8.51 11.36
C PHE A 18 4.67 8.33 11.27
N LEU A 19 5.43 9.17 11.96
CA LEU A 19 6.89 9.09 11.96
C LEU A 19 7.39 7.78 12.60
N ILE A 20 6.81 7.40 13.74
CA ILE A 20 7.15 6.16 14.42
C ILE A 20 6.80 4.96 13.54
N GLY A 21 5.60 4.96 12.98
CA GLY A 21 5.15 3.88 12.10
C GLY A 21 6.04 3.74 10.87
N SER A 22 6.43 4.86 10.27
CA SER A 22 7.31 4.85 9.09
C SER A 22 8.68 4.27 9.42
N CYS A 23 9.25 4.62 10.58
CA CYS A 23 10.52 4.04 11.03
C CYS A 23 10.40 2.54 11.25
N LEU A 24 9.31 2.10 11.87
CA LEU A 24 9.08 0.67 12.12
C LEU A 24 8.91 -0.09 10.80
N ALA A 25 8.19 0.49 9.84
CA ALA A 25 8.00 -0.12 8.53
C ALA A 25 9.33 -0.28 7.79
N GLU A 26 10.22 0.72 7.88
CA GLU A 26 11.56 0.61 7.28
C GLU A 26 12.37 -0.52 7.89
N GLN A 27 12.13 -0.85 9.16
CA GLN A 27 12.76 -1.98 9.85
C GLN A 27 12.00 -3.29 9.63
N GLU A 28 11.01 -3.30 8.76
CA GLU A 28 10.13 -4.44 8.48
C GLU A 28 9.35 -4.93 9.71
N ARG A 29 9.15 -4.05 10.68
CA ARG A 29 8.34 -4.33 11.88
C ARG A 29 6.91 -3.91 11.62
N TYR A 30 6.26 -4.61 10.69
CA TYR A 30 4.96 -4.18 10.12
C TYR A 30 3.81 -4.22 11.12
N GLU A 31 3.78 -5.19 12.03
CA GLU A 31 2.71 -5.27 13.03
C GLU A 31 2.71 -4.04 13.95
N GLU A 32 3.90 -3.64 14.39
CA GLU A 32 4.05 -2.46 15.24
C GLU A 32 3.77 -1.17 14.44
N ALA A 33 4.23 -1.13 13.19
CA ALA A 33 3.96 0.00 12.31
C ALA A 33 2.45 0.18 12.10
N LEU A 34 1.73 -0.92 11.86
CA LEU A 34 0.28 -0.88 11.69
C LEU A 34 -0.43 -0.30 12.91
N GLN A 35 0.01 -0.64 14.11
CA GLN A 35 -0.59 -0.07 15.33
C GLN A 35 -0.48 1.45 15.35
N CYS A 36 0.67 1.98 14.93
CA CYS A 36 0.88 3.42 14.85
C CYS A 36 -0.04 4.07 13.82
N PHE A 37 -0.17 3.45 12.65
CA PHE A 37 -1.00 3.99 11.57
C PHE A 37 -2.49 3.87 11.90
N PHE A 38 -2.92 2.80 12.56
CA PHE A 38 -4.30 2.68 13.04
C PHE A 38 -4.63 3.76 14.07
N LYS A 39 -3.68 4.08 14.94
CA LYS A 39 -3.86 5.15 15.91
C LYS A 39 -4.06 6.49 15.20
N LEU A 40 -3.27 6.76 14.17
CA LEU A 40 -3.41 7.97 13.36
C LEU A 40 -4.76 8.01 12.65
N ASP A 41 -5.19 6.89 12.07
CA ASP A 41 -6.48 6.77 11.41
C ASP A 41 -7.64 7.05 12.38
N PHE A 42 -7.53 6.58 13.60
CA PHE A 42 -8.51 6.82 14.65
C PHE A 42 -8.56 8.31 15.06
N MET A 43 -7.41 8.98 15.08
CA MET A 43 -7.30 10.37 15.50
C MET A 43 -7.79 11.36 14.45
N GLU A 44 -7.72 11.01 13.17
CA GLU A 44 -8.09 11.89 12.07
C GLU A 44 -9.10 11.23 11.15
N ASN A 45 -10.19 11.96 10.82
CA ASN A 45 -11.16 11.47 9.84
C ASN A 45 -10.57 11.54 8.43
N ASP A 46 -10.86 10.52 7.63
CA ASP A 46 -10.47 10.47 6.21
C ASP A 46 -8.98 10.75 5.97
N CYS A 47 -8.14 10.18 6.82
CA CYS A 47 -6.69 10.36 6.69
C CYS A 47 -6.12 9.45 5.62
N ILE A 48 -6.09 9.94 4.37
CA ILE A 48 -5.57 9.18 3.22
C ILE A 48 -4.12 8.74 3.45
N LYS A 49 -3.33 9.57 4.10
CA LYS A 49 -1.94 9.26 4.43
C LYS A 49 -1.84 8.01 5.30
N ALA A 50 -2.69 7.91 6.32
CA ALA A 50 -2.76 6.73 7.17
C ALA A 50 -3.25 5.51 6.37
N TRP A 51 -4.25 5.70 5.52
CA TRP A 51 -4.79 4.60 4.71
C TRP A 51 -3.76 4.02 3.75
N ARG A 52 -2.95 4.87 3.11
CA ARG A 52 -1.87 4.40 2.23
C ARG A 52 -0.84 3.61 3.01
N ALA A 53 -0.47 4.09 4.19
CA ALA A 53 0.50 3.41 5.04
C ALA A 53 -0.05 2.07 5.53
N ILE A 54 -1.31 2.04 5.98
CA ILE A 54 -1.97 0.80 6.42
C ILE A 54 -2.07 -0.19 5.24
N GLY A 55 -2.50 0.30 4.08
CA GLY A 55 -2.63 -0.53 2.89
C GLY A 55 -1.32 -1.20 2.51
N TRP A 56 -0.25 -0.43 2.43
CA TRP A 56 1.05 -0.95 2.04
C TRP A 56 1.62 -1.91 3.10
N CYS A 57 1.61 -1.53 4.37
CA CYS A 57 2.10 -2.40 5.43
C CYS A 57 1.31 -3.71 5.51
N SER A 58 -0.01 -3.64 5.32
CA SER A 58 -0.86 -4.83 5.27
C SER A 58 -0.46 -5.73 4.10
N PHE A 59 -0.26 -5.13 2.93
CA PHE A 59 0.12 -5.86 1.72
C PHE A 59 1.45 -6.58 1.89
N VAL A 60 2.49 -5.87 2.31
CA VAL A 60 3.83 -6.47 2.43
C VAL A 60 3.93 -7.49 3.56
N SER A 61 3.01 -7.45 4.51
CA SER A 61 2.95 -8.45 5.60
C SER A 61 1.99 -9.61 5.29
N GLY A 62 1.44 -9.66 4.08
CA GLY A 62 0.58 -10.76 3.64
C GLY A 62 -0.89 -10.62 3.99
N LYS A 63 -1.31 -9.48 4.51
CA LYS A 63 -2.70 -9.21 4.89
C LYS A 63 -3.43 -8.55 3.72
N PHE A 64 -3.65 -9.34 2.66
CA PHE A 64 -4.14 -8.81 1.38
C PHE A 64 -5.57 -8.29 1.45
N GLU A 65 -6.44 -8.91 2.22
CA GLU A 65 -7.83 -8.43 2.36
C GLU A 65 -7.87 -7.10 3.09
N GLN A 66 -7.07 -6.94 4.15
CA GLN A 66 -6.97 -5.67 4.86
C GLN A 66 -6.40 -4.59 3.95
N ALA A 67 -5.36 -4.91 3.17
CA ALA A 67 -4.78 -3.98 2.21
C ALA A 67 -5.84 -3.51 1.22
N MET A 68 -6.61 -4.43 0.63
CA MET A 68 -7.65 -4.09 -0.33
C MET A 68 -8.72 -3.20 0.31
N ARG A 69 -9.09 -3.47 1.54
CA ARG A 69 -10.10 -2.67 2.24
C ARG A 69 -9.68 -1.20 2.34
N TYR A 70 -8.43 -0.95 2.70
CA TYR A 70 -7.92 0.42 2.82
C TYR A 70 -7.68 1.07 1.46
N TYR A 71 -7.20 0.32 0.47
CA TYR A 71 -7.10 0.86 -0.89
C TYR A 71 -8.47 1.21 -1.46
N ASN A 72 -9.50 0.43 -1.19
CA ASN A 72 -10.86 0.76 -1.63
C ASN A 72 -11.34 2.09 -1.03
N LYS A 73 -10.98 2.38 0.22
CA LYS A 73 -11.29 3.68 0.83
C LYS A 73 -10.60 4.83 0.08
N ILE A 74 -9.34 4.65 -0.29
CA ILE A 74 -8.57 5.65 -1.04
C ILE A 74 -9.18 5.85 -2.42
N LEU A 75 -9.52 4.75 -3.10
CA LEU A 75 -10.08 4.80 -4.46
C LEU A 75 -11.42 5.52 -4.49
N ALA A 76 -12.17 5.50 -3.40
CA ALA A 76 -13.46 6.19 -3.29
C ALA A 76 -13.32 7.70 -3.10
N LEU A 77 -12.15 8.19 -2.74
CA LEU A 77 -11.93 9.62 -2.50
C LEU A 77 -11.07 10.27 -3.58
N LYS A 78 -9.75 10.17 -3.43
CA LYS A 78 -8.83 10.88 -4.33
C LYS A 78 -7.62 10.01 -4.64
N PRO A 79 -7.79 8.99 -5.50
CA PRO A 79 -6.70 8.06 -5.80
C PRO A 79 -5.64 8.66 -6.72
N LEU A 80 -4.40 8.21 -6.53
CA LEU A 80 -3.29 8.46 -7.43
C LEU A 80 -3.05 7.19 -8.27
N SER A 81 -2.24 7.29 -9.31
CA SER A 81 -1.87 6.13 -10.13
C SER A 81 -1.25 5.01 -9.29
N THR A 82 -0.43 5.36 -8.30
CA THR A 82 0.18 4.38 -7.40
C THR A 82 -0.85 3.68 -6.52
N ASP A 83 -1.95 4.33 -6.18
CA ASP A 83 -3.02 3.71 -5.40
C ASP A 83 -3.72 2.62 -6.21
N TYR A 84 -3.99 2.89 -7.50
CA TYR A 84 -4.54 1.88 -8.41
C TYR A 84 -3.57 0.72 -8.59
N LEU A 85 -2.29 1.02 -8.76
CA LEU A 85 -1.26 -0.02 -8.89
C LEU A 85 -1.23 -0.93 -7.66
N ASN A 86 -1.19 -0.35 -6.48
CA ASN A 86 -1.11 -1.11 -5.23
C ASN A 86 -2.40 -1.90 -4.96
N ALA A 87 -3.55 -1.32 -5.28
CA ALA A 87 -4.82 -2.03 -5.19
C ALA A 87 -4.85 -3.21 -6.18
N GLY A 88 -4.28 -3.02 -7.37
CA GLY A 88 -4.12 -4.09 -8.35
C GLY A 88 -3.27 -5.23 -7.83
N HIS A 89 -2.16 -4.92 -7.16
CA HIS A 89 -1.31 -5.92 -6.52
C HIS A 89 -2.08 -6.72 -5.46
N ALA A 90 -2.87 -6.03 -4.63
CA ALA A 90 -3.67 -6.70 -3.62
C ALA A 90 -4.72 -7.64 -4.25
N ALA A 91 -5.40 -7.19 -5.30
CA ALA A 91 -6.34 -8.01 -6.03
C ALA A 91 -5.66 -9.25 -6.63
N LEU A 92 -4.46 -9.06 -7.18
CA LEU A 92 -3.66 -10.14 -7.76
C LEU A 92 -3.36 -11.22 -6.72
N LEU A 93 -2.87 -10.81 -5.55
CA LEU A 93 -2.53 -11.76 -4.49
C LEU A 93 -3.77 -12.42 -3.87
N LEU A 94 -4.92 -11.80 -4.00
CA LEU A 94 -6.21 -12.40 -3.61
C LEU A 94 -6.76 -13.36 -4.67
N GLY A 95 -6.07 -13.48 -5.80
CA GLY A 95 -6.49 -14.38 -6.88
C GLY A 95 -7.55 -13.78 -7.81
N ASN A 96 -7.85 -12.51 -7.69
CA ASN A 96 -8.84 -11.84 -8.53
C ASN A 96 -8.17 -11.15 -9.72
N MET A 97 -7.90 -11.94 -10.75
CA MET A 97 -7.18 -11.46 -11.95
C MET A 97 -7.97 -10.40 -12.72
N GLU A 98 -9.29 -10.53 -12.76
CA GLU A 98 -10.14 -9.57 -13.45
C GLU A 98 -10.07 -8.20 -12.80
N LYS A 99 -10.16 -8.16 -11.48
CA LYS A 99 -10.05 -6.92 -10.71
C LYS A 99 -8.64 -6.33 -10.82
N ALA A 100 -7.62 -7.18 -10.79
CA ALA A 100 -6.24 -6.74 -10.96
C ALA A 100 -6.04 -6.06 -12.31
N ALA A 101 -6.56 -6.68 -13.39
CA ALA A 101 -6.48 -6.10 -14.74
C ALA A 101 -7.18 -4.74 -14.81
N GLU A 102 -8.37 -4.63 -14.23
CA GLU A 102 -9.12 -3.37 -14.17
C GLU A 102 -8.33 -2.28 -13.48
N LEU A 103 -7.76 -2.59 -12.31
CA LEU A 103 -7.01 -1.62 -11.52
C LEU A 103 -5.69 -1.23 -12.19
N TYR A 104 -4.99 -2.18 -12.79
CA TYR A 104 -3.78 -1.89 -13.55
C TYR A 104 -4.06 -1.01 -14.76
N GLY A 105 -5.20 -1.25 -15.43
CA GLY A 105 -5.64 -0.40 -16.53
C GLY A 105 -5.88 1.04 -16.08
N LYS A 106 -6.51 1.23 -14.93
CA LYS A 106 -6.71 2.55 -14.35
C LYS A 106 -5.39 3.21 -13.94
N ALA A 107 -4.45 2.42 -13.39
CA ALA A 107 -3.13 2.93 -13.06
C ALA A 107 -2.41 3.43 -14.31
N THR A 108 -2.53 2.71 -15.42
CA THR A 108 -1.95 3.10 -16.70
C THR A 108 -2.54 4.42 -17.18
N SER A 109 -3.86 4.55 -17.13
CA SER A 109 -4.55 5.77 -17.54
C SER A 109 -4.13 6.98 -16.72
N GLU A 110 -4.08 6.80 -15.40
CA GLU A 110 -3.73 7.89 -14.48
C GLU A 110 -2.26 8.27 -14.55
N SER A 111 -1.38 7.34 -14.91
CA SER A 111 0.06 7.62 -15.05
C SER A 111 0.41 8.31 -16.38
N GLY A 112 -0.55 8.37 -17.31
CA GLY A 112 -0.39 9.05 -18.57
C GLY A 112 -0.01 8.16 -19.74
N ASN A 113 0.75 7.09 -19.51
CA ASN A 113 1.13 6.13 -20.55
C ASN A 113 1.55 4.79 -19.94
N ARG A 114 1.61 3.79 -20.82
CA ARG A 114 1.95 2.43 -20.40
C ARG A 114 3.40 2.31 -19.91
N GLU A 115 4.31 3.05 -20.51
CA GLU A 115 5.72 3.01 -20.14
C GLU A 115 5.93 3.42 -18.69
N THR A 116 5.27 4.51 -18.26
CA THR A 116 5.33 4.96 -16.88
C THR A 116 4.75 3.91 -15.92
N PHE A 117 3.62 3.30 -16.30
CA PHE A 117 3.05 2.21 -15.52
C PHE A 117 4.04 1.06 -15.36
N LEU A 118 4.67 0.63 -16.44
CA LEU A 118 5.62 -0.49 -16.40
C LEU A 118 6.83 -0.18 -15.52
N GLU A 119 7.30 1.06 -15.53
CA GLU A 119 8.40 1.46 -14.64
C GLU A 119 7.98 1.33 -13.17
N MET A 120 6.77 1.77 -12.84
CA MET A 120 6.25 1.63 -11.48
C MET A 120 6.06 0.17 -11.09
N PHE A 121 5.48 -0.62 -12.00
CA PHE A 121 5.25 -2.05 -11.77
C PHE A 121 6.58 -2.79 -11.54
N ASP A 122 7.59 -2.49 -12.36
CA ASP A 122 8.86 -3.21 -12.30
C ASP A 122 9.60 -2.99 -10.98
N LYS A 123 9.36 -1.87 -10.31
CA LYS A 123 9.94 -1.65 -8.98
C LYS A 123 9.37 -2.61 -7.93
N ASP A 124 8.18 -3.13 -8.16
CA ASP A 124 7.48 -4.00 -7.22
C ASP A 124 7.60 -5.49 -7.54
N LYS A 125 8.27 -5.86 -8.65
CA LYS A 125 8.36 -7.26 -9.09
C LYS A 125 8.91 -8.19 -8.00
N GLU A 126 10.01 -7.81 -7.39
CA GLU A 126 10.65 -8.66 -6.38
C GLU A 126 9.74 -8.86 -5.18
N MET A 127 9.02 -7.82 -4.79
CA MET A 127 8.05 -7.90 -3.71
C MET A 127 6.92 -8.88 -4.06
N LEU A 128 6.39 -8.80 -5.27
CA LEU A 128 5.33 -9.71 -5.72
C LEU A 128 5.80 -11.15 -5.69
N ILE A 129 7.00 -11.42 -6.16
CA ILE A 129 7.57 -12.76 -6.16
C ILE A 129 7.75 -13.26 -4.72
N LYS A 130 8.27 -12.42 -3.85
CA LYS A 130 8.43 -12.74 -2.43
C LYS A 130 7.10 -13.08 -1.77
N LEU A 131 6.03 -12.42 -2.17
CA LEU A 131 4.69 -12.64 -1.60
C LEU A 131 3.96 -13.84 -2.22
N GLY A 132 4.53 -14.48 -3.24
CA GLY A 132 3.97 -15.71 -3.78
C GLY A 132 3.65 -15.73 -5.27
N VAL A 133 3.88 -14.64 -5.99
CA VAL A 133 3.68 -14.61 -7.44
C VAL A 133 4.81 -15.38 -8.12
N ASP A 134 4.46 -16.31 -9.02
CA ASP A 134 5.45 -17.03 -9.78
C ASP A 134 6.16 -16.09 -10.77
N GLU A 135 7.48 -16.12 -10.76
CA GLU A 135 8.28 -15.27 -11.65
C GLU A 135 7.91 -15.46 -13.12
N LYS A 136 7.52 -16.66 -13.52
CA LYS A 136 7.08 -16.96 -14.89
C LYS A 136 5.84 -16.20 -15.29
N ASP A 137 5.00 -15.84 -14.33
CA ASP A 137 3.74 -15.15 -14.59
C ASP A 137 3.91 -13.64 -14.70
N ILE A 138 5.05 -13.09 -14.31
CA ILE A 138 5.27 -11.64 -14.34
C ILE A 138 5.03 -11.03 -15.71
N PRO A 139 5.55 -11.58 -16.83
CA PRO A 139 5.26 -10.99 -18.15
C PRO A 139 3.75 -10.93 -18.47
N LEU A 140 3.02 -11.98 -18.12
CA LEU A 140 1.58 -12.03 -18.35
C LEU A 140 0.84 -10.98 -17.50
N ILE A 141 1.28 -10.81 -16.26
CA ILE A 141 0.67 -9.83 -15.34
C ILE A 141 0.92 -8.42 -15.86
N ARG A 142 2.13 -8.12 -16.35
CA ARG A 142 2.45 -6.82 -16.94
C ARG A 142 1.55 -6.52 -18.15
N ASP A 143 1.13 -7.52 -18.87
CA ASP A 143 0.27 -7.36 -20.03
C ASP A 143 -1.21 -7.17 -19.68
N LEU A 144 -1.58 -7.29 -18.41
CA LEU A 144 -2.97 -7.03 -17.97
C LEU A 144 -3.35 -5.55 -18.06
N ALA A 145 -2.38 -4.67 -18.02
CA ALA A 145 -2.63 -3.22 -18.01
C ALA A 145 -3.12 -2.69 -19.37
#